data_9f210c431ba982c78bd6a1dcd9c1816b
#
_entry.id   9f210c431ba982c78bd6a1dcd9c1816b
#
_cell.length_a   1.000
_cell.length_b   1.000
_cell.length_c   1.000
_cell.angle_alpha   90.00
_cell.angle_beta   90.00
_cell.angle_gamma   90.00
#
_symmetry.space_group_name_H-M   'P 1'
#
loop_
_entity.id
_entity.type
_entity.pdbx_description
1 polymer ?
#
loop_
_entity_poly.entity_id
_entity_poly.type
_entity_poly.pdbx_seq_one_letter_code
_entity_poly.pdbx_strand_id
1 'polypeptide(L)'
;MRYFILYIFLFLFTNTIFGQQINVAQNDAQLAQSYYQAKEYEKSAKLYLDLYEKTTFSHYFDYYINSLVYLKDFDTAIKALKKEFKKSKNPRNQIILGYVYNEMGETEKSVETFDEVIKDLTPSNAVIITIGNEFFQRREFEYAEKTYLRGREILPGEMFYNNLANVYAYLRDYSKMMIQYMALVKEDEKNVLLVENRLNALLRTDFDGSLRTTIKKEVIKNIQADPNTIAFNRILIWFFVTEKDYEQAVLNSIALDRRTKTEDDNIINFARNAAEIQLFDVALQGLDYLNTRHPEPANLNLVKMEMVRIEFLKFINTAPKLRTNGRELVNKFENILNQMGYSAETSYLIQAYAHFLAFYLFQPNEAMAVLEKGLSIRDLNNLQRTLLKVEQADINVFNNKLWEATLQYAQIIESNRENSLGDEVKLKKAKLGFYLGDIEWARGQLDALKASTSKLIANDAMELSLLISANYDLDSLDEPIQMFARGDLYLFQNNDKRAESTFDSLLVKYPSHSLSDKILMRKAQIAELRFDFVAAAAEYDKIVKEYTFSSSADDAMYKMAQLYETKLNNPSKAQELYKQLLLNYPGSIYVVDSRTRYRTLRGDYEATQEITPYESPEFITP
;
A
#
# COMPACT_ATOMS: atom_id res chain seq x y z
N MET A 1 -45.47 -54.99 14.83
CA MET A 1 -45.81 -53.56 14.65
C MET A 1 -45.87 -52.76 15.95
N ARG A 2 -46.44 -53.24 17.06
CA ARG A 2 -46.50 -52.49 18.35
C ARG A 2 -45.15 -52.18 18.99
N TYR A 3 -44.17 -53.07 18.92
CA TYR A 3 -42.81 -52.83 19.48
C TYR A 3 -41.94 -51.91 18.61
N PHE A 4 -42.20 -51.79 17.33
CA PHE A 4 -41.49 -50.88 16.42
C PHE A 4 -41.91 -49.42 16.64
N ILE A 5 -43.18 -49.18 16.94
CA ILE A 5 -43.72 -47.84 17.25
C ILE A 5 -43.18 -47.37 18.62
N LEU A 6 -43.02 -48.27 19.60
CA LEU A 6 -42.44 -47.93 20.90
C LEU A 6 -40.97 -47.52 20.81
N TYR A 7 -40.17 -48.16 19.92
CA TYR A 7 -38.76 -47.81 19.65
C TYR A 7 -38.64 -46.46 18.96
N ILE A 8 -39.51 -46.14 18.01
CA ILE A 8 -39.53 -44.82 17.31
C ILE A 8 -39.91 -43.71 18.30
N PHE A 9 -40.88 -43.94 19.19
CA PHE A 9 -41.26 -42.98 20.21
C PHE A 9 -40.14 -42.76 21.24
N LEU A 10 -39.43 -43.79 21.65
CA LEU A 10 -38.28 -43.66 22.56
C LEU A 10 -37.13 -42.90 21.90
N PHE A 11 -36.86 -43.14 20.60
CA PHE A 11 -35.80 -42.46 19.83
C PHE A 11 -36.12 -40.99 19.55
N LEU A 12 -37.40 -40.65 19.32
CA LEU A 12 -37.84 -39.26 19.17
C LEU A 12 -37.81 -38.51 20.51
N PHE A 13 -38.15 -39.15 21.62
CA PHE A 13 -38.13 -38.55 22.94
C PHE A 13 -36.69 -38.27 23.42
N THR A 14 -35.73 -39.15 23.14
CA THR A 14 -34.34 -38.92 23.47
C THR A 14 -33.74 -37.80 22.66
N ASN A 15 -34.06 -37.67 21.36
CA ASN A 15 -33.55 -36.58 20.52
C ASN A 15 -34.13 -35.19 20.86
N THR A 16 -35.40 -35.13 21.33
CA THR A 16 -36.01 -33.87 21.80
C THR A 16 -35.43 -33.42 23.14
N ILE A 17 -35.09 -34.32 24.04
CA ILE A 17 -34.47 -33.99 25.34
C ILE A 17 -33.03 -33.51 25.13
N PHE A 18 -32.24 -34.14 24.24
CA PHE A 18 -30.89 -33.68 23.89
C PHE A 18 -30.90 -32.33 23.17
N GLY A 19 -31.81 -32.10 22.24
CA GLY A 19 -31.95 -30.82 21.55
C GLY A 19 -32.34 -29.66 22.46
N GLN A 20 -33.21 -29.91 23.48
CA GLN A 20 -33.56 -28.89 24.47
C GLN A 20 -32.41 -28.58 25.44
N GLN A 21 -31.62 -29.58 25.85
CA GLN A 21 -30.47 -29.35 26.73
C GLN A 21 -29.36 -28.54 26.03
N ILE A 22 -29.13 -28.76 24.75
CA ILE A 22 -28.14 -28.00 23.96
C ILE A 22 -28.58 -26.53 23.81
N ASN A 23 -29.86 -26.27 23.53
CA ASN A 23 -30.39 -24.91 23.43
C ASN A 23 -30.34 -24.12 24.75
N VAL A 24 -30.64 -24.80 25.88
CA VAL A 24 -30.57 -24.16 27.21
C VAL A 24 -29.13 -23.84 27.59
N ALA A 25 -28.18 -24.75 27.36
CA ALA A 25 -26.76 -24.50 27.63
C ALA A 25 -26.19 -23.38 26.77
N GLN A 26 -26.66 -23.23 25.52
CA GLN A 26 -26.21 -22.17 24.61
C GLN A 26 -26.75 -20.79 25.04
N ASN A 27 -28.00 -20.72 25.52
CA ASN A 27 -28.59 -19.51 26.08
C ASN A 27 -27.90 -19.09 27.39
N ASP A 28 -27.61 -20.06 28.27
CA ASP A 28 -26.90 -19.82 29.53
C ASP A 28 -25.47 -19.33 29.27
N ALA A 29 -24.78 -19.85 28.22
CA ALA A 29 -23.46 -19.42 27.85
C ALA A 29 -23.44 -17.98 27.30
N GLN A 30 -24.42 -17.61 26.48
CA GLN A 30 -24.57 -16.22 25.99
C GLN A 30 -24.88 -15.26 27.15
N LEU A 31 -25.72 -15.66 28.09
CA LEU A 31 -26.03 -14.87 29.26
C LEU A 31 -24.82 -14.71 30.18
N ALA A 32 -24.06 -15.78 30.43
CA ALA A 32 -22.81 -15.73 31.19
C ALA A 32 -21.79 -14.79 30.56
N GLN A 33 -21.66 -14.85 29.23
CA GLN A 33 -20.79 -13.95 28.44
C GLN A 33 -21.23 -12.49 28.56
N SER A 34 -22.54 -12.21 28.48
CA SER A 34 -23.07 -10.85 28.63
C SER A 34 -22.79 -10.28 30.02
N TYR A 35 -22.95 -11.05 31.08
CA TYR A 35 -22.59 -10.64 32.44
C TYR A 35 -21.08 -10.40 32.58
N TYR A 36 -20.26 -11.25 31.99
CA TYR A 36 -18.81 -11.08 32.00
C TYR A 36 -18.38 -9.76 31.32
N GLN A 37 -18.96 -9.48 30.15
CA GLN A 37 -18.70 -8.22 29.42
C GLN A 37 -19.23 -6.99 30.17
N ALA A 38 -20.39 -7.12 30.83
CA ALA A 38 -20.95 -6.07 31.68
C ALA A 38 -20.22 -5.90 33.02
N LYS A 39 -19.16 -6.68 33.29
CA LYS A 39 -18.39 -6.72 34.54
C LYS A 39 -19.22 -7.16 35.77
N GLU A 40 -20.34 -7.83 35.55
CA GLU A 40 -21.17 -8.43 36.61
C GLU A 40 -20.61 -9.82 37.00
N TYR A 41 -19.41 -9.82 37.55
CA TYR A 41 -18.60 -11.03 37.72
C TYR A 41 -19.19 -12.06 38.68
N GLU A 42 -19.97 -11.66 39.70
CA GLU A 42 -20.66 -12.59 40.58
C GLU A 42 -21.68 -13.46 39.83
N LYS A 43 -22.48 -12.82 38.96
CA LYS A 43 -23.47 -13.54 38.15
C LYS A 43 -22.78 -14.40 37.09
N SER A 44 -21.75 -13.86 36.48
CA SER A 44 -20.92 -14.55 35.50
C SER A 44 -20.29 -15.82 36.11
N ALA A 45 -19.63 -15.71 37.27
CA ALA A 45 -19.00 -16.83 37.96
C ALA A 45 -19.98 -17.96 38.25
N LYS A 46 -21.18 -17.63 38.76
CA LYS A 46 -22.20 -18.63 39.06
C LYS A 46 -22.65 -19.40 37.81
N LEU A 47 -22.93 -18.69 36.71
CA LEU A 47 -23.36 -19.32 35.46
C LEU A 47 -22.27 -20.15 34.80
N TYR A 48 -21.04 -19.64 34.79
CA TYR A 48 -19.92 -20.38 34.20
C TYR A 48 -19.56 -21.62 35.00
N LEU A 49 -19.68 -21.60 36.35
CA LEU A 49 -19.50 -22.80 37.16
C LEU A 49 -20.59 -23.86 36.84
N ASP A 50 -21.85 -23.44 36.76
CA ASP A 50 -22.97 -24.28 36.38
C ASP A 50 -22.80 -24.91 34.98
N LEU A 51 -22.34 -24.12 34.00
CA LEU A 51 -22.02 -24.57 32.64
C LEU A 51 -20.87 -25.57 32.65
N TYR A 52 -19.83 -25.31 33.45
CA TYR A 52 -18.69 -26.23 33.57
C TYR A 52 -19.10 -27.57 34.21
N GLU A 53 -19.91 -27.54 35.26
CA GLU A 53 -20.41 -28.75 35.91
C GLU A 53 -21.28 -29.61 34.98
N LYS A 54 -22.05 -28.98 34.09
CA LYS A 54 -22.92 -29.68 33.12
C LYS A 54 -22.17 -30.20 31.91
N THR A 55 -21.14 -29.48 31.41
CA THR A 55 -20.50 -29.76 30.11
C THR A 55 -19.08 -30.26 30.23
N THR A 56 -18.40 -29.98 31.32
CA THR A 56 -16.94 -30.21 31.55
C THR A 56 -16.02 -29.47 30.57
N PHE A 57 -16.52 -28.47 29.81
CA PHE A 57 -15.71 -27.70 28.88
C PHE A 57 -14.79 -26.73 29.62
N SER A 58 -13.49 -26.89 29.44
CA SER A 58 -12.45 -26.14 30.17
C SER A 58 -12.58 -24.62 30.03
N HIS A 59 -13.05 -24.10 28.88
CA HIS A 59 -13.21 -22.66 28.69
C HIS A 59 -14.26 -22.04 29.66
N TYR A 60 -15.28 -22.76 30.07
CA TYR A 60 -16.22 -22.28 31.11
C TYR A 60 -15.55 -22.21 32.48
N PHE A 61 -14.67 -23.16 32.77
CA PHE A 61 -13.88 -23.13 33.99
C PHE A 61 -12.92 -21.94 34.02
N ASP A 62 -12.33 -21.60 32.88
CA ASP A 62 -11.46 -20.42 32.74
C ASP A 62 -12.21 -19.12 33.05
N TYR A 63 -13.39 -18.94 32.44
CA TYR A 63 -14.24 -17.77 32.71
C TYR A 63 -14.70 -17.71 34.15
N TYR A 64 -15.00 -18.86 34.77
CA TYR A 64 -15.31 -18.93 36.18
C TYR A 64 -14.15 -18.44 37.04
N ILE A 65 -12.95 -18.96 36.83
CA ILE A 65 -11.76 -18.55 37.57
C ILE A 65 -11.43 -17.06 37.31
N ASN A 66 -11.48 -16.61 36.06
CA ASN A 66 -11.23 -15.20 35.73
C ASN A 66 -12.26 -14.27 36.42
N SER A 67 -13.53 -14.69 36.51
CA SER A 67 -14.55 -13.93 37.23
C SER A 67 -14.24 -13.82 38.72
N LEU A 68 -13.77 -14.91 39.36
CA LEU A 68 -13.33 -14.89 40.76
C LEU A 68 -12.10 -14.00 40.99
N VAL A 69 -11.15 -14.01 40.06
CA VAL A 69 -9.98 -13.12 40.10
C VAL A 69 -10.39 -11.64 40.02
N TYR A 70 -11.32 -11.29 39.13
CA TYR A 70 -11.83 -9.91 39.06
C TYR A 70 -12.62 -9.50 40.29
N LEU A 71 -13.29 -10.45 40.98
CA LEU A 71 -13.96 -10.24 42.28
C LEU A 71 -12.96 -10.18 43.46
N LYS A 72 -11.68 -10.51 43.21
CA LYS A 72 -10.67 -10.72 44.24
C LYS A 72 -10.99 -11.84 45.22
N ASP A 73 -11.85 -12.79 44.83
CA ASP A 73 -12.13 -14.01 45.61
C ASP A 73 -11.07 -15.08 45.30
N PHE A 74 -9.85 -14.78 45.65
CA PHE A 74 -8.69 -15.63 45.39
C PHE A 74 -8.78 -16.98 46.11
N ASP A 75 -9.33 -17.01 47.34
CA ASP A 75 -9.47 -18.25 48.14
C ASP A 75 -10.35 -19.29 47.45
N THR A 76 -11.47 -18.83 46.88
CA THR A 76 -12.37 -19.71 46.13
C THR A 76 -11.72 -20.18 44.82
N ALA A 77 -11.03 -19.28 44.10
CA ALA A 77 -10.30 -19.62 42.88
C ALA A 77 -9.22 -20.68 43.15
N ILE A 78 -8.39 -20.49 44.18
CA ILE A 78 -7.34 -21.43 44.57
C ILE A 78 -7.90 -22.79 44.95
N LYS A 79 -8.98 -22.83 45.74
CA LYS A 79 -9.64 -24.09 46.12
C LYS A 79 -10.19 -24.84 44.90
N ALA A 80 -10.83 -24.12 43.98
CA ALA A 80 -11.37 -24.69 42.75
C ALA A 80 -10.25 -25.26 41.86
N LEU A 81 -9.19 -24.50 41.63
CA LEU A 81 -8.02 -24.92 40.82
C LEU A 81 -7.31 -26.14 41.40
N LYS A 82 -7.04 -26.15 42.73
CA LYS A 82 -6.43 -27.31 43.41
C LYS A 82 -7.31 -28.57 43.34
N LYS A 83 -8.63 -28.40 43.46
CA LYS A 83 -9.59 -29.49 43.31
C LYS A 83 -9.55 -30.05 41.87
N GLU A 84 -9.60 -29.17 40.89
CA GLU A 84 -9.62 -29.55 39.48
C GLU A 84 -8.27 -30.18 39.05
N PHE A 85 -7.13 -29.63 39.48
CA PHE A 85 -5.82 -30.22 39.24
C PHE A 85 -5.69 -31.64 39.86
N LYS A 86 -6.21 -31.81 41.08
CA LYS A 86 -6.19 -33.15 41.72
C LYS A 86 -6.99 -34.19 40.93
N LYS A 87 -8.06 -33.76 40.26
CA LYS A 87 -8.94 -34.61 39.45
C LYS A 87 -8.34 -34.87 38.05
N SER A 88 -7.92 -33.84 37.36
CA SER A 88 -7.53 -33.91 35.94
C SER A 88 -6.02 -34.15 35.71
N LYS A 89 -5.18 -33.81 36.70
CA LYS A 89 -3.70 -33.76 36.57
C LYS A 89 -3.20 -32.89 35.40
N ASN A 90 -4.06 -31.97 34.94
CA ASN A 90 -3.70 -31.11 33.82
C ASN A 90 -2.77 -29.97 34.30
N PRO A 91 -1.51 -29.87 33.79
CA PRO A 91 -0.56 -28.82 34.19
C PRO A 91 -1.07 -27.39 33.95
N ARG A 92 -1.99 -27.22 33.02
CA ARG A 92 -2.64 -25.93 32.77
C ARG A 92 -3.28 -25.32 34.00
N ASN A 93 -3.89 -26.17 34.85
CA ASN A 93 -4.50 -25.70 36.10
C ASN A 93 -3.47 -25.17 37.11
N GLN A 94 -2.23 -25.68 37.08
CA GLN A 94 -1.15 -25.14 37.90
C GLN A 94 -0.68 -23.79 37.36
N ILE A 95 -0.61 -23.61 36.03
CA ILE A 95 -0.28 -22.30 35.44
C ILE A 95 -1.32 -21.26 35.85
N ILE A 96 -2.61 -21.61 35.77
CA ILE A 96 -3.68 -20.71 36.21
C ILE A 96 -3.58 -20.45 37.72
N LEU A 97 -3.22 -21.44 38.54
CA LEU A 97 -2.99 -21.26 39.96
C LEU A 97 -1.84 -20.32 40.28
N GLY A 98 -0.71 -20.47 39.56
CA GLY A 98 0.43 -19.53 39.68
C GLY A 98 0.05 -18.11 39.29
N TYR A 99 -0.73 -17.94 38.20
CA TYR A 99 -1.29 -16.64 37.80
C TYR A 99 -2.20 -16.06 38.92
N VAL A 100 -3.06 -16.83 39.52
CA VAL A 100 -3.91 -16.38 40.66
C VAL A 100 -3.06 -15.95 41.86
N TYR A 101 -1.96 -16.65 42.17
CA TYR A 101 -1.02 -16.22 43.21
C TYR A 101 -0.35 -14.89 42.86
N ASN A 102 0.01 -14.70 41.59
CA ASN A 102 0.60 -13.44 41.14
C ASN A 102 -0.37 -12.25 41.25
N GLU A 103 -1.64 -12.45 40.86
CA GLU A 103 -2.70 -11.44 41.02
C GLU A 103 -3.03 -11.13 42.51
N MET A 104 -2.79 -12.07 43.40
CA MET A 104 -2.94 -11.92 44.84
C MET A 104 -1.73 -11.18 45.48
N GLY A 105 -0.61 -11.05 44.75
CA GLY A 105 0.64 -10.47 45.24
C GLY A 105 1.57 -11.50 45.94
N GLU A 106 1.25 -12.77 45.89
CA GLU A 106 2.05 -13.89 46.45
C GLU A 106 3.07 -14.37 45.39
N THR A 107 4.00 -13.48 45.01
CA THR A 107 4.95 -13.71 43.91
C THR A 107 5.82 -14.95 44.12
N GLU A 108 6.27 -15.23 45.35
CA GLU A 108 7.08 -16.43 45.65
C GLU A 108 6.34 -17.72 45.33
N LYS A 109 5.05 -17.82 45.74
CA LYS A 109 4.22 -19.00 45.45
C LYS A 109 3.93 -19.13 43.95
N SER A 110 3.77 -18.01 43.25
CA SER A 110 3.59 -18.00 41.81
C SER A 110 4.81 -18.60 41.12
N VAL A 111 6.03 -18.08 41.41
CA VAL A 111 7.28 -18.56 40.86
C VAL A 111 7.49 -20.03 41.14
N GLU A 112 7.29 -20.49 42.40
CA GLU A 112 7.42 -21.90 42.78
C GLU A 112 6.48 -22.78 41.95
N THR A 113 5.21 -22.36 41.82
CA THR A 113 4.22 -23.10 41.04
C THR A 113 4.56 -23.18 39.53
N PHE A 114 5.06 -22.09 38.94
CA PHE A 114 5.48 -22.09 37.55
C PHE A 114 6.74 -22.92 37.30
N ASP A 115 7.72 -22.85 38.20
CA ASP A 115 8.96 -23.65 38.11
C ASP A 115 8.68 -25.15 38.24
N GLU A 116 7.71 -25.56 39.10
CA GLU A 116 7.25 -26.95 39.18
C GLU A 116 6.68 -27.43 37.83
N VAL A 117 5.83 -26.62 37.17
CA VAL A 117 5.25 -26.98 35.87
C VAL A 117 6.33 -27.21 34.82
N ILE A 118 7.37 -26.36 34.79
CA ILE A 118 8.46 -26.48 33.83
C ILE A 118 9.35 -27.70 34.15
N LYS A 119 9.59 -27.96 35.43
CA LYS A 119 10.38 -29.11 35.88
C LYS A 119 9.74 -30.44 35.50
N ASP A 120 8.41 -30.52 35.65
CA ASP A 120 7.63 -31.75 35.38
C ASP A 120 7.11 -31.85 33.95
N LEU A 121 7.69 -31.04 33.03
CA LEU A 121 7.27 -30.97 31.64
C LEU A 121 7.49 -32.32 30.93
N THR A 122 6.43 -32.84 30.33
CA THR A 122 6.46 -34.12 29.59
C THR A 122 7.11 -33.94 28.22
N PRO A 123 7.97 -34.85 27.74
CA PRO A 123 8.62 -34.79 26.43
C PRO A 123 7.62 -35.11 25.30
N SER A 124 6.71 -34.20 25.04
CA SER A 124 5.69 -34.26 23.99
C SER A 124 5.55 -32.88 23.35
N ASN A 125 5.67 -32.80 22.02
CA ASN A 125 5.53 -31.56 21.26
C ASN A 125 4.19 -30.86 21.60
N ALA A 126 3.07 -31.60 21.54
CA ALA A 126 1.75 -31.06 21.82
C ALA A 126 1.63 -30.49 23.26
N VAL A 127 2.22 -31.17 24.25
CA VAL A 127 2.20 -30.72 25.65
C VAL A 127 3.05 -29.46 25.82
N ILE A 128 4.25 -29.44 25.29
CA ILE A 128 5.18 -28.30 25.38
C ILE A 128 4.55 -27.06 24.73
N ILE A 129 3.95 -27.21 23.53
CA ILE A 129 3.27 -26.10 22.84
C ILE A 129 2.06 -25.62 23.64
N THR A 130 1.27 -26.53 24.22
CA THR A 130 0.10 -26.17 25.02
C THR A 130 0.50 -25.37 26.26
N ILE A 131 1.50 -25.83 27.00
CA ILE A 131 2.01 -25.18 28.21
C ILE A 131 2.66 -23.83 27.89
N GLY A 132 3.52 -23.77 26.87
CA GLY A 132 4.15 -22.54 26.44
C GLY A 132 3.14 -21.49 25.96
N ASN A 133 2.12 -21.92 25.21
CA ASN A 133 1.04 -21.04 24.77
C ASN A 133 0.16 -20.55 25.96
N GLU A 134 -0.08 -21.37 26.97
CA GLU A 134 -0.83 -20.95 28.16
C GLU A 134 -0.08 -19.85 28.92
N PHE A 135 1.23 -20.00 29.13
CA PHE A 135 2.06 -18.92 29.68
C PHE A 135 2.02 -17.66 28.82
N PHE A 136 2.15 -17.82 27.51
CA PHE A 136 2.13 -16.72 26.55
C PHE A 136 0.81 -15.93 26.59
N GLN A 137 -0.33 -16.62 26.61
CA GLN A 137 -1.66 -15.99 26.68
C GLN A 137 -1.87 -15.19 27.98
N ARG A 138 -1.24 -15.63 29.07
CA ARG A 138 -1.26 -14.93 30.36
C ARG A 138 -0.21 -13.85 30.50
N ARG A 139 0.53 -13.56 29.43
CA ARG A 139 1.63 -12.58 29.37
C ARG A 139 2.84 -12.94 30.25
N GLU A 140 2.95 -14.19 30.68
CA GLU A 140 4.09 -14.75 31.37
C GLU A 140 5.16 -15.16 30.35
N PHE A 141 5.68 -14.17 29.59
CA PHE A 141 6.54 -14.43 28.42
C PHE A 141 7.85 -15.10 28.77
N GLU A 142 8.44 -14.77 29.93
CA GLU A 142 9.67 -15.41 30.40
C GLU A 142 9.47 -16.90 30.69
N TYR A 143 8.32 -17.27 31.23
CA TYR A 143 7.96 -18.67 31.48
C TYR A 143 7.60 -19.39 30.18
N ALA A 144 7.01 -18.72 29.21
CA ALA A 144 6.83 -19.26 27.87
C ALA A 144 8.19 -19.56 27.21
N GLU A 145 9.16 -18.64 27.30
CA GLU A 145 10.55 -18.86 26.83
C GLU A 145 11.18 -20.07 27.53
N LYS A 146 11.17 -20.09 28.87
CA LYS A 146 11.71 -21.23 29.67
C LYS A 146 11.07 -22.55 29.25
N THR A 147 9.77 -22.59 29.02
CA THR A 147 9.03 -23.79 28.59
C THR A 147 9.54 -24.32 27.26
N TYR A 148 9.66 -23.46 26.24
CA TYR A 148 10.17 -23.89 24.94
C TYR A 148 11.65 -24.27 24.96
N LEU A 149 12.47 -23.55 25.74
CA LEU A 149 13.89 -23.91 25.91
C LEU A 149 14.03 -25.26 26.63
N ARG A 150 13.24 -25.49 27.68
CA ARG A 150 13.20 -26.80 28.34
C ARG A 150 12.70 -27.88 27.39
N GLY A 151 11.73 -27.54 26.55
CA GLY A 151 11.25 -28.41 25.49
C GLY A 151 12.36 -28.93 24.57
N ARG A 152 13.27 -28.05 24.13
CA ARG A 152 14.45 -28.43 23.32
C ARG A 152 15.38 -29.43 24.01
N GLU A 153 15.52 -29.28 25.33
CA GLU A 153 16.39 -30.16 26.10
C GLU A 153 15.80 -31.58 26.23
N ILE A 154 14.50 -31.68 26.48
CA ILE A 154 13.81 -32.93 26.79
C ILE A 154 13.23 -33.64 25.57
N LEU A 155 13.09 -32.92 24.42
CA LEU A 155 12.57 -33.47 23.17
C LEU A 155 13.56 -33.17 22.02
N PRO A 156 14.64 -33.91 21.89
CA PRO A 156 15.62 -33.69 20.85
C PRO A 156 15.00 -33.78 19.44
N GLY A 157 15.30 -32.79 18.59
CA GLY A 157 14.76 -32.66 17.23
C GLY A 157 13.64 -31.63 17.10
N GLU A 158 13.03 -31.21 18.20
CA GLU A 158 12.03 -30.13 18.18
C GLU A 158 12.64 -28.83 18.68
N MET A 159 12.71 -27.83 17.79
CA MET A 159 13.43 -26.60 18.07
C MET A 159 12.52 -25.42 18.47
N PHE A 160 11.22 -25.51 18.29
CA PHE A 160 10.22 -24.48 18.66
C PHE A 160 10.54 -23.08 18.14
N TYR A 161 11.20 -22.95 16.98
CA TYR A 161 11.68 -21.68 16.44
C TYR A 161 10.59 -20.62 16.32
N ASN A 162 9.46 -20.97 15.72
CA ASN A 162 8.36 -20.04 15.53
C ASN A 162 7.74 -19.60 16.87
N ASN A 163 7.63 -20.51 17.83
CA ASN A 163 7.08 -20.23 19.16
C ASN A 163 8.00 -19.26 19.92
N LEU A 164 9.29 -19.54 19.96
CA LEU A 164 10.29 -18.66 20.60
C LEU A 164 10.38 -17.31 19.89
N ALA A 165 10.35 -17.28 18.56
CA ALA A 165 10.33 -16.02 17.83
C ALA A 165 9.13 -15.14 18.23
N ASN A 166 7.94 -15.74 18.38
CA ASN A 166 6.76 -15.03 18.85
C ASN A 166 6.94 -14.47 20.27
N VAL A 167 7.51 -15.27 21.19
CA VAL A 167 7.80 -14.80 22.56
C VAL A 167 8.76 -13.60 22.52
N TYR A 168 9.86 -13.69 21.79
CA TYR A 168 10.85 -12.62 21.67
C TYR A 168 10.28 -11.37 20.97
N ALA A 169 9.35 -11.52 20.04
CA ALA A 169 8.64 -10.38 19.44
C ALA A 169 7.87 -9.56 20.49
N TYR A 170 7.16 -10.24 21.40
CA TYR A 170 6.43 -9.58 22.50
C TYR A 170 7.35 -8.98 23.56
N LEU A 171 8.46 -9.64 23.84
CA LEU A 171 9.53 -9.11 24.72
C LEU A 171 10.33 -7.97 24.06
N ARG A 172 10.11 -7.68 22.77
CA ARG A 172 10.87 -6.74 21.94
C ARG A 172 12.37 -7.07 21.87
N ASP A 173 12.75 -8.33 22.13
CA ASP A 173 14.09 -8.84 21.88
C ASP A 173 14.22 -9.27 20.43
N TYR A 174 14.28 -8.29 19.53
CA TYR A 174 14.29 -8.53 18.10
C TYR A 174 15.54 -9.29 17.63
N SER A 175 16.66 -9.18 18.32
CA SER A 175 17.85 -9.98 18.02
C SER A 175 17.63 -11.48 18.23
N LYS A 176 17.10 -11.86 19.41
CA LYS A 176 16.76 -13.27 19.65
C LYS A 176 15.67 -13.77 18.72
N MET A 177 14.66 -12.94 18.44
CA MET A 177 13.61 -13.25 17.48
C MET A 177 14.20 -13.60 16.10
N MET A 178 15.07 -12.73 15.56
CA MET A 178 15.69 -12.95 14.25
C MET A 178 16.58 -14.19 14.23
N ILE A 179 17.29 -14.49 15.32
CA ILE A 179 18.07 -15.75 15.43
C ILE A 179 17.15 -16.97 15.24
N GLN A 180 15.94 -16.96 15.84
CA GLN A 180 15.00 -18.06 15.67
C GLN A 180 14.46 -18.14 14.24
N TYR A 181 14.09 -17.01 13.64
CA TYR A 181 13.59 -16.99 12.26
C TYR A 181 14.68 -17.42 11.25
N MET A 182 15.93 -16.98 11.41
CA MET A 182 17.01 -17.41 10.52
C MET A 182 17.30 -18.90 10.67
N ALA A 183 17.24 -19.45 11.89
CA ALA A 183 17.39 -20.89 12.12
C ALA A 183 16.23 -21.68 11.49
N LEU A 184 14.99 -21.20 11.61
CA LEU A 184 13.79 -21.80 11.00
C LEU A 184 13.90 -21.86 9.47
N VAL A 185 14.36 -20.77 8.85
CA VAL A 185 14.56 -20.68 7.39
C VAL A 185 15.72 -21.58 6.93
N LYS A 186 16.77 -21.66 7.72
CA LYS A 186 17.91 -22.55 7.43
C LYS A 186 17.52 -24.02 7.47
N GLU A 187 16.61 -24.41 8.34
CA GLU A 187 16.09 -25.78 8.44
C GLU A 187 15.22 -26.15 7.23
N ASP A 188 14.31 -25.25 6.82
CA ASP A 188 13.50 -25.41 5.59
C ASP A 188 13.25 -24.03 4.97
N GLU A 189 13.79 -23.82 3.77
CA GLU A 189 13.62 -22.57 3.00
C GLU A 189 12.15 -22.24 2.67
N LYS A 190 11.23 -23.20 2.73
CA LYS A 190 9.79 -22.94 2.56
C LYS A 190 9.22 -22.01 3.62
N ASN A 191 9.90 -21.88 4.75
CA ASN A 191 9.51 -20.98 5.84
C ASN A 191 9.78 -19.49 5.54
N VAL A 192 10.44 -19.13 4.44
CA VAL A 192 10.70 -17.73 4.05
C VAL A 192 9.42 -16.91 4.06
N LEU A 193 8.39 -17.35 3.36
CA LEU A 193 7.11 -16.63 3.29
C LEU A 193 6.42 -16.47 4.66
N LEU A 194 6.53 -17.48 5.53
CA LEU A 194 6.03 -17.38 6.90
C LEU A 194 6.75 -16.26 7.66
N VAL A 195 8.09 -16.24 7.56
CA VAL A 195 8.92 -15.23 8.25
C VAL A 195 8.64 -13.84 7.71
N GLU A 196 8.58 -13.65 6.39
CA GLU A 196 8.24 -12.37 5.74
C GLU A 196 6.88 -11.85 6.22
N ASN A 197 5.85 -12.69 6.26
CA ASN A 197 4.51 -12.29 6.72
C ASN A 197 4.53 -11.88 8.20
N ARG A 198 5.29 -12.58 9.06
CA ARG A 198 5.43 -12.23 10.48
C ARG A 198 6.16 -10.91 10.67
N LEU A 199 7.28 -10.73 9.97
CA LEU A 199 8.04 -9.49 10.02
C LEU A 199 7.24 -8.31 9.47
N ASN A 200 6.50 -8.49 8.38
CA ASN A 200 5.64 -7.44 7.81
C ASN A 200 4.56 -6.97 8.80
N ALA A 201 3.95 -7.90 9.56
CA ALA A 201 2.99 -7.53 10.59
C ALA A 201 3.63 -6.69 11.73
N LEU A 202 4.86 -7.02 12.13
CA LEU A 202 5.60 -6.32 13.17
C LEU A 202 6.14 -4.96 12.69
N LEU A 203 6.60 -4.86 11.44
CA LEU A 203 7.11 -3.62 10.84
C LEU A 203 6.06 -2.49 10.84
N ARG A 204 4.78 -2.81 10.75
CA ARG A 204 3.69 -1.82 10.84
C ARG A 204 3.61 -1.11 12.18
N THR A 205 4.17 -1.68 13.24
CA THR A 205 4.17 -1.14 14.61
C THR A 205 5.56 -0.75 15.10
N ASP A 206 6.56 -0.80 14.22
CA ASP A 206 7.95 -0.45 14.52
C ASP A 206 8.15 1.06 14.38
N PHE A 207 7.66 1.83 15.34
CA PHE A 207 7.71 3.29 15.31
C PHE A 207 9.09 3.86 15.65
N ASP A 208 9.94 3.09 16.30
CA ASP A 208 11.30 3.52 16.73
C ASP A 208 12.42 3.00 15.82
N GLY A 209 12.08 2.23 14.76
CA GLY A 209 13.03 1.69 13.78
C GLY A 209 13.96 0.59 14.32
N SER A 210 13.79 0.17 15.58
CA SER A 210 14.66 -0.82 16.21
C SER A 210 14.57 -2.19 15.57
N LEU A 211 13.36 -2.60 15.14
CA LEU A 211 13.14 -3.84 14.40
C LEU A 211 13.80 -3.79 13.03
N ARG A 212 13.60 -2.69 12.27
CA ARG A 212 14.20 -2.50 10.93
C ARG A 212 15.71 -2.63 10.97
N THR A 213 16.34 -1.95 11.92
CA THR A 213 17.78 -2.01 12.12
C THR A 213 18.25 -3.42 12.44
N THR A 214 17.50 -4.12 13.29
CA THR A 214 17.84 -5.50 13.71
C THR A 214 17.66 -6.50 12.58
N ILE A 215 16.57 -6.40 11.79
CA ILE A 215 16.37 -7.28 10.61
C ILE A 215 17.56 -7.17 9.68
N LYS A 216 17.91 -5.95 9.24
CA LYS A 216 19.03 -5.72 8.33
C LYS A 216 20.33 -6.31 8.87
N LYS A 217 20.66 -6.02 10.14
CA LYS A 217 21.88 -6.49 10.80
C LYS A 217 21.95 -8.01 10.87
N GLU A 218 20.91 -8.65 11.40
CA GLU A 218 20.94 -10.09 11.64
C GLU A 218 20.85 -10.89 10.33
N VAL A 219 20.10 -10.43 9.32
CA VAL A 219 20.07 -11.09 8.01
C VAL A 219 21.43 -10.99 7.33
N ILE A 220 22.08 -9.83 7.30
CA ILE A 220 23.43 -9.68 6.72
C ILE A 220 24.44 -10.58 7.44
N LYS A 221 24.39 -10.64 8.77
CA LYS A 221 25.24 -11.53 9.56
C LYS A 221 25.07 -13.00 9.19
N ASN A 222 23.84 -13.46 8.95
CA ASN A 222 23.56 -14.83 8.54
C ASN A 222 24.02 -15.10 7.09
N ILE A 223 23.87 -14.15 6.17
CA ILE A 223 24.43 -14.25 4.80
C ILE A 223 25.95 -14.40 4.84
N GLN A 224 26.64 -13.65 5.72
CA GLN A 224 28.09 -13.72 5.86
C GLN A 224 28.54 -15.05 6.49
N ALA A 225 27.79 -15.57 7.46
CA ALA A 225 28.08 -16.82 8.13
C ALA A 225 27.80 -18.06 7.26
N ASP A 226 26.76 -18.00 6.43
CA ASP A 226 26.36 -19.07 5.52
C ASP A 226 25.94 -18.51 4.15
N PRO A 227 26.92 -18.19 3.29
CA PRO A 227 26.64 -17.61 1.98
C PRO A 227 25.84 -18.53 1.04
N ASN A 228 25.78 -19.83 1.32
CA ASN A 228 25.13 -20.81 0.45
C ASN A 228 23.60 -20.86 0.64
N THR A 229 23.09 -20.43 1.77
CA THR A 229 21.65 -20.37 2.03
C THR A 229 21.04 -19.17 1.29
N ILE A 230 20.48 -19.44 0.11
CA ILE A 230 19.89 -18.42 -0.78
C ILE A 230 18.70 -17.69 -0.11
N ALA A 231 17.97 -18.39 0.74
CA ALA A 231 16.82 -17.87 1.46
C ALA A 231 17.12 -16.59 2.28
N PHE A 232 18.31 -16.46 2.85
CA PHE A 232 18.71 -15.26 3.57
C PHE A 232 18.81 -14.04 2.64
N ASN A 233 19.35 -14.25 1.42
CA ASN A 233 19.41 -13.17 0.42
C ASN A 233 18.01 -12.73 -0.01
N ARG A 234 17.05 -13.67 -0.17
CA ARG A 234 15.66 -13.37 -0.50
C ARG A 234 14.97 -12.55 0.58
N ILE A 235 15.17 -12.89 1.86
CA ILE A 235 14.65 -12.09 2.99
C ILE A 235 15.24 -10.68 2.98
N LEU A 236 16.54 -10.52 2.68
CA LEU A 236 17.16 -9.20 2.59
C LEU A 236 16.60 -8.37 1.45
N ILE A 237 16.43 -8.97 0.27
CA ILE A 237 15.81 -8.32 -0.90
C ILE A 237 14.36 -7.94 -0.58
N TRP A 238 13.58 -8.87 -0.03
CA TRP A 238 12.22 -8.60 0.41
C TRP A 238 12.15 -7.42 1.41
N PHE A 239 13.07 -7.36 2.36
CA PHE A 239 13.15 -6.27 3.32
C PHE A 239 13.38 -4.92 2.62
N PHE A 240 14.35 -4.83 1.69
CA PHE A 240 14.59 -3.61 0.93
C PHE A 240 13.39 -3.20 0.07
N VAL A 241 12.70 -4.15 -0.54
CA VAL A 241 11.45 -3.88 -1.30
C VAL A 241 10.35 -3.34 -0.38
N THR A 242 10.19 -3.93 0.82
CA THR A 242 9.21 -3.49 1.82
C THR A 242 9.50 -2.05 2.28
N GLU A 243 10.79 -1.69 2.44
CA GLU A 243 11.24 -0.34 2.79
C GLU A 243 11.32 0.59 1.56
N LYS A 244 10.91 0.15 0.37
CA LYS A 244 11.03 0.88 -0.91
C LYS A 244 12.47 1.32 -1.25
N ASP A 245 13.47 0.68 -0.65
CA ASP A 245 14.88 0.88 -0.97
C ASP A 245 15.24 0.07 -2.24
N TYR A 246 14.71 0.53 -3.38
CA TYR A 246 14.87 -0.20 -4.65
C TYR A 246 16.32 -0.22 -5.15
N GLU A 247 17.14 0.73 -4.72
CA GLU A 247 18.58 0.70 -5.02
C GLU A 247 19.23 -0.55 -4.42
N GLN A 248 19.02 -0.78 -3.13
CA GLN A 248 19.54 -1.97 -2.46
C GLN A 248 18.85 -3.25 -2.95
N ALA A 249 17.56 -3.20 -3.26
CA ALA A 249 16.84 -4.34 -3.82
C ALA A 249 17.45 -4.79 -5.16
N VAL A 250 17.68 -3.86 -6.10
CA VAL A 250 18.32 -4.14 -7.41
C VAL A 250 19.75 -4.66 -7.22
N LEU A 251 20.57 -3.99 -6.40
CA LEU A 251 21.96 -4.39 -6.18
C LEU A 251 22.08 -5.80 -5.58
N ASN A 252 21.25 -6.11 -4.58
CA ASN A 252 21.27 -7.43 -3.94
C ASN A 252 20.70 -8.52 -4.87
N SER A 253 19.69 -8.20 -5.68
CA SER A 253 19.18 -9.12 -6.70
C SER A 253 20.21 -9.42 -7.79
N ILE A 254 20.96 -8.42 -8.25
CA ILE A 254 22.10 -8.62 -9.17
C ILE A 254 23.16 -9.54 -8.53
N ALA A 255 23.49 -9.29 -7.25
CA ALA A 255 24.47 -10.11 -6.53
C ALA A 255 23.99 -11.57 -6.39
N LEU A 256 22.70 -11.78 -6.13
CA LEU A 256 22.11 -13.11 -6.06
C LEU A 256 22.07 -13.76 -7.46
N ASP A 257 21.65 -13.03 -8.48
CA ASP A 257 21.54 -13.54 -9.85
C ASP A 257 22.89 -13.96 -10.45
N ARG A 258 23.99 -13.30 -10.09
CA ARG A 258 25.35 -13.74 -10.52
C ARG A 258 25.63 -15.18 -10.12
N ARG A 259 25.02 -15.66 -9.04
CA ARG A 259 25.20 -17.01 -8.51
C ARG A 259 24.14 -17.99 -9.02
N THR A 260 22.88 -17.55 -9.10
CA THR A 260 21.72 -18.43 -9.30
C THR A 260 21.17 -18.41 -10.72
N LYS A 261 21.30 -17.27 -11.42
CA LYS A 261 20.70 -17.00 -12.73
C LYS A 261 19.17 -17.15 -12.74
N THR A 262 18.52 -16.77 -11.64
CA THR A 262 17.06 -16.96 -11.45
C THR A 262 16.31 -15.67 -11.08
N GLU A 263 16.97 -14.52 -11.05
CA GLU A 263 16.38 -13.27 -10.54
C GLU A 263 15.91 -12.32 -11.67
N ASP A 264 15.77 -12.80 -12.91
CA ASP A 264 15.38 -11.99 -14.08
C ASP A 264 14.12 -11.17 -13.81
N ASP A 265 13.03 -11.84 -13.43
CA ASP A 265 11.74 -11.18 -13.19
C ASP A 265 11.78 -10.21 -12.00
N ASN A 266 12.52 -10.55 -10.94
CA ASN A 266 12.69 -9.69 -9.78
C ASN A 266 13.43 -8.41 -10.15
N ILE A 267 14.55 -8.52 -10.88
CA ILE A 267 15.34 -7.36 -11.31
C ILE A 267 14.49 -6.45 -12.24
N ILE A 268 13.73 -7.02 -13.19
CA ILE A 268 12.84 -6.26 -14.06
C ILE A 268 11.78 -5.51 -13.25
N ASN A 269 11.12 -6.21 -12.31
CA ASN A 269 10.07 -5.60 -11.48
C ASN A 269 10.62 -4.51 -10.56
N PHE A 270 11.79 -4.72 -9.94
CA PHE A 270 12.41 -3.70 -9.09
C PHE A 270 12.90 -2.51 -9.89
N ALA A 271 13.37 -2.72 -11.13
CA ALA A 271 13.70 -1.64 -12.05
C ALA A 271 12.46 -0.80 -12.42
N ARG A 272 11.32 -1.44 -12.66
CA ARG A 272 10.03 -0.75 -12.88
C ARG A 272 9.64 0.10 -11.67
N ASN A 273 9.65 -0.50 -10.48
CA ASN A 273 9.31 0.21 -9.24
C ASN A 273 10.29 1.36 -8.94
N ALA A 274 11.59 1.17 -9.20
CA ALA A 274 12.58 2.23 -9.09
C ALA A 274 12.30 3.39 -10.06
N ALA A 275 11.87 3.07 -11.28
CA ALA A 275 11.51 4.10 -12.27
C ALA A 275 10.25 4.88 -11.88
N GLU A 276 9.26 4.24 -11.24
CA GLU A 276 8.06 4.91 -10.72
C GLU A 276 8.39 5.99 -9.69
N ILE A 277 9.40 5.76 -8.85
CA ILE A 277 9.89 6.77 -7.89
C ILE A 277 11.06 7.60 -8.44
N GLN A 278 11.21 7.66 -9.76
CA GLN A 278 12.21 8.46 -10.49
C GLN A 278 13.68 8.08 -10.24
N LEU A 279 13.97 6.89 -9.69
CA LEU A 279 15.33 6.35 -9.59
C LEU A 279 15.76 5.69 -10.93
N PHE A 280 15.74 6.48 -12.01
CA PHE A 280 15.95 5.98 -13.37
C PHE A 280 17.32 5.32 -13.58
N ASP A 281 18.38 5.84 -12.95
CA ASP A 281 19.72 5.29 -13.09
C ASP A 281 19.84 3.92 -12.43
N VAL A 282 19.20 3.73 -11.27
CA VAL A 282 19.10 2.43 -10.58
C VAL A 282 18.33 1.43 -11.43
N ALA A 283 17.20 1.86 -11.99
CA ALA A 283 16.40 1.03 -12.88
C ALA A 283 17.18 0.58 -14.11
N LEU A 284 17.85 1.50 -14.78
CA LEU A 284 18.68 1.20 -15.94
C LEU A 284 19.88 0.31 -15.59
N GLN A 285 20.50 0.48 -14.42
CA GLN A 285 21.59 -0.38 -13.94
C GLN A 285 21.16 -1.85 -13.84
N GLY A 286 19.95 -2.10 -13.28
CA GLY A 286 19.40 -3.45 -13.20
C GLY A 286 19.16 -4.09 -14.56
N LEU A 287 18.55 -3.34 -15.47
CA LEU A 287 18.25 -3.82 -16.82
C LEU A 287 19.51 -3.96 -17.69
N ASP A 288 20.50 -3.07 -17.56
CA ASP A 288 21.77 -3.17 -18.28
C ASP A 288 22.56 -4.41 -17.85
N TYR A 289 22.55 -4.72 -16.54
CA TYR A 289 23.11 -5.97 -16.05
C TYR A 289 22.47 -7.19 -16.75
N LEU A 290 21.14 -7.25 -16.85
CA LEU A 290 20.44 -8.34 -17.53
C LEU A 290 20.72 -8.36 -19.02
N ASN A 291 20.79 -7.18 -19.68
CA ASN A 291 21.08 -7.08 -21.10
C ASN A 291 22.47 -7.58 -21.49
N THR A 292 23.44 -7.50 -20.58
CA THR A 292 24.84 -7.90 -20.80
C THR A 292 25.20 -9.25 -20.14
N ARG A 293 24.31 -9.85 -19.40
CA ARG A 293 24.53 -11.09 -18.65
C ARG A 293 24.66 -12.32 -19.57
N HIS A 294 25.52 -13.27 -19.19
CA HIS A 294 25.61 -14.59 -19.80
C HIS A 294 25.36 -15.71 -18.77
N PRO A 295 24.52 -16.72 -19.08
CA PRO A 295 23.66 -16.83 -20.26
C PRO A 295 22.61 -15.69 -20.32
N GLU A 296 22.10 -15.41 -21.50
CA GLU A 296 21.06 -14.39 -21.70
C GLU A 296 19.81 -14.72 -20.84
N PRO A 297 19.11 -13.67 -20.31
CA PRO A 297 17.84 -13.87 -19.61
C PRO A 297 16.76 -14.37 -20.58
N ALA A 298 15.82 -15.18 -20.05
CA ALA A 298 14.70 -15.69 -20.85
C ALA A 298 13.87 -14.58 -21.52
N ASN A 299 13.79 -13.42 -20.87
CA ASN A 299 12.99 -12.29 -21.29
C ASN A 299 13.85 -11.13 -21.85
N LEU A 300 14.94 -11.41 -22.59
CA LEU A 300 15.86 -10.39 -23.11
C LEU A 300 15.15 -9.29 -23.92
N ASN A 301 14.17 -9.67 -24.71
CA ASN A 301 13.38 -8.70 -25.49
C ASN A 301 12.60 -7.74 -24.58
N LEU A 302 11.99 -8.25 -23.52
CA LEU A 302 11.31 -7.43 -22.51
C LEU A 302 12.30 -6.48 -21.81
N VAL A 303 13.49 -6.97 -21.45
CA VAL A 303 14.56 -6.13 -20.86
C VAL A 303 14.90 -4.94 -21.77
N LYS A 304 15.12 -5.20 -23.05
CA LYS A 304 15.45 -4.13 -24.03
C LYS A 304 14.31 -3.12 -24.18
N MET A 305 13.08 -3.57 -24.24
CA MET A 305 11.89 -2.70 -24.31
C MET A 305 11.76 -1.84 -23.05
N GLU A 306 11.94 -2.43 -21.87
CA GLU A 306 11.88 -1.69 -20.61
C GLU A 306 13.02 -0.65 -20.49
N MET A 307 14.21 -0.96 -20.96
CA MET A 307 15.31 0.03 -21.01
C MET A 307 14.89 1.28 -21.79
N VAL A 308 14.35 1.11 -23.00
CA VAL A 308 13.91 2.24 -23.83
C VAL A 308 12.75 2.99 -23.18
N ARG A 309 11.80 2.29 -22.56
CA ARG A 309 10.70 2.90 -21.80
C ARG A 309 11.23 3.75 -20.64
N ILE A 310 12.14 3.22 -19.85
CA ILE A 310 12.70 3.94 -18.70
C ILE A 310 13.56 5.13 -19.15
N GLU A 311 14.30 5.01 -20.24
CA GLU A 311 15.03 6.15 -20.81
C GLU A 311 14.09 7.25 -21.32
N PHE A 312 12.94 6.87 -21.87
CA PHE A 312 11.89 7.83 -22.21
C PHE A 312 11.34 8.52 -20.94
N LEU A 313 11.00 7.76 -19.89
CA LEU A 313 10.57 8.35 -18.62
C LEU A 313 11.65 9.28 -18.02
N LYS A 314 12.91 8.88 -18.06
CA LYS A 314 14.04 9.72 -17.64
C LYS A 314 14.11 11.01 -18.45
N PHE A 315 13.95 10.93 -19.78
CA PHE A 315 13.98 12.09 -20.68
C PHE A 315 12.89 13.11 -20.30
N ILE A 316 11.66 12.66 -20.13
CA ILE A 316 10.53 13.57 -19.85
C ILE A 316 10.61 14.18 -18.43
N ASN A 317 11.17 13.45 -17.47
CA ASN A 317 11.36 13.90 -16.08
C ASN A 317 12.70 14.65 -15.85
N THR A 318 13.47 14.91 -16.89
CA THR A 318 14.71 15.69 -16.82
C THR A 318 14.44 17.12 -17.31
N ALA A 319 15.03 18.10 -16.62
CA ALA A 319 14.91 19.51 -17.01
C ALA A 319 15.31 19.72 -18.47
N PRO A 320 14.59 20.52 -19.27
CA PRO A 320 14.83 20.67 -20.69
C PRO A 320 16.29 21.02 -21.06
N LYS A 321 16.96 21.81 -20.22
CA LYS A 321 18.37 22.18 -20.38
C LYS A 321 19.35 21.00 -20.19
N LEU A 322 18.93 19.94 -19.52
CA LEU A 322 19.73 18.77 -19.16
C LEU A 322 19.33 17.53 -19.97
N ARG A 323 18.33 17.65 -20.83
CA ARG A 323 17.85 16.51 -21.64
C ARG A 323 18.93 16.10 -22.64
N THR A 324 19.09 14.80 -22.80
CA THR A 324 19.87 14.22 -23.90
C THR A 324 19.24 14.57 -25.24
N ASN A 325 20.01 14.36 -26.33
CA ASN A 325 19.46 14.56 -27.67
C ASN A 325 18.28 13.60 -27.92
N GLY A 326 17.08 14.13 -28.12
CA GLY A 326 15.89 13.33 -28.43
C GLY A 326 16.05 12.39 -29.62
N ARG A 327 16.96 12.73 -30.58
CA ARG A 327 17.29 11.88 -31.72
C ARG A 327 17.89 10.53 -31.32
N GLU A 328 18.67 10.47 -30.25
CA GLU A 328 19.24 9.22 -29.77
C GLU A 328 18.14 8.29 -29.24
N LEU A 329 17.17 8.84 -28.55
CA LEU A 329 16.03 8.07 -28.03
C LEU A 329 15.14 7.60 -29.18
N VAL A 330 14.90 8.44 -30.22
CA VAL A 330 14.22 8.00 -31.46
C VAL A 330 14.92 6.78 -32.07
N ASN A 331 16.24 6.84 -32.22
CA ASN A 331 17.01 5.74 -32.79
C ASN A 331 16.86 4.44 -31.95
N LYS A 332 16.76 4.55 -30.62
CA LYS A 332 16.55 3.39 -29.74
C LYS A 332 15.16 2.79 -29.95
N PHE A 333 14.11 3.60 -30.00
CA PHE A 333 12.76 3.13 -30.33
C PHE A 333 12.72 2.41 -31.69
N GLU A 334 13.28 3.04 -32.72
CA GLU A 334 13.32 2.48 -34.06
C GLU A 334 14.12 1.18 -34.14
N ASN A 335 15.26 1.10 -33.47
CA ASN A 335 16.08 -0.11 -33.43
C ASN A 335 15.31 -1.29 -32.80
N ILE A 336 14.61 -1.08 -31.69
CA ILE A 336 13.80 -2.13 -31.06
C ILE A 336 12.65 -2.55 -31.99
N LEU A 337 11.91 -1.59 -32.56
CA LEU A 337 10.80 -1.87 -33.48
C LEU A 337 11.27 -2.53 -34.77
N ASN A 338 12.49 -2.24 -35.24
CA ASN A 338 13.08 -2.92 -36.40
C ASN A 338 13.52 -4.36 -36.07
N GLN A 339 14.02 -4.61 -34.85
CA GLN A 339 14.45 -5.94 -34.41
C GLN A 339 13.25 -6.86 -34.09
N MET A 340 12.25 -6.36 -33.39
CA MET A 340 11.13 -7.14 -32.88
C MET A 340 9.88 -7.07 -33.76
N GLY A 341 9.84 -6.12 -34.67
CA GLY A 341 8.69 -5.82 -35.51
C GLY A 341 7.56 -5.11 -34.78
N TYR A 342 6.55 -4.75 -35.56
CA TYR A 342 5.27 -4.25 -35.03
C TYR A 342 4.41 -5.46 -34.67
N SER A 343 4.29 -5.79 -33.39
CA SER A 343 3.58 -6.94 -32.84
C SER A 343 2.74 -6.57 -31.62
N ALA A 344 1.89 -7.47 -31.16
CA ALA A 344 1.15 -7.27 -29.91
C ALA A 344 2.08 -7.03 -28.71
N GLU A 345 3.25 -7.66 -28.67
CA GLU A 345 4.24 -7.50 -27.61
C GLU A 345 4.85 -6.09 -27.58
N THR A 346 5.02 -5.46 -28.75
CA THR A 346 5.61 -4.11 -28.86
C THR A 346 4.58 -2.99 -28.82
N SER A 347 3.28 -3.30 -28.64
CA SER A 347 2.18 -2.32 -28.74
C SER A 347 2.33 -1.12 -27.77
N TYR A 348 2.76 -1.36 -26.52
CA TYR A 348 2.97 -0.29 -25.57
C TYR A 348 4.19 0.58 -25.91
N LEU A 349 5.22 -0.01 -26.51
CA LEU A 349 6.39 0.73 -26.99
C LEU A 349 6.02 1.61 -28.19
N ILE A 350 5.15 1.13 -29.08
CA ILE A 350 4.59 1.87 -30.20
C ILE A 350 3.83 3.10 -29.69
N GLN A 351 2.98 2.93 -28.66
CA GLN A 351 2.26 4.02 -28.02
C GLN A 351 3.22 5.05 -27.43
N ALA A 352 4.18 4.61 -26.60
CA ALA A 352 5.17 5.48 -25.96
C ALA A 352 6.00 6.24 -27.00
N TYR A 353 6.38 5.60 -28.10
CA TYR A 353 7.14 6.23 -29.20
C TYR A 353 6.31 7.30 -29.92
N ALA A 354 5.04 7.00 -30.22
CA ALA A 354 4.15 7.99 -30.84
C ALA A 354 3.91 9.19 -29.91
N HIS A 355 3.71 8.94 -28.62
CA HIS A 355 3.59 10.00 -27.61
C HIS A 355 4.85 10.88 -27.58
N PHE A 356 6.03 10.27 -27.54
CA PHE A 356 7.30 10.98 -27.55
C PHE A 356 7.47 11.86 -28.78
N LEU A 357 7.17 11.33 -29.98
CA LEU A 357 7.22 12.08 -31.23
C LEU A 357 6.29 13.29 -31.22
N ALA A 358 5.03 13.08 -30.81
CA ALA A 358 4.01 14.14 -30.87
C ALA A 358 4.25 15.21 -29.81
N PHE A 359 4.34 14.84 -28.53
CA PHE A 359 4.28 15.78 -27.41
C PHE A 359 5.65 16.38 -27.02
N TYR A 360 6.75 15.67 -27.32
CA TYR A 360 8.09 16.14 -26.93
C TYR A 360 8.98 16.57 -28.09
N LEU A 361 8.78 15.99 -29.28
CA LEU A 361 9.52 16.37 -30.50
C LEU A 361 8.68 17.21 -31.45
N PHE A 362 7.41 17.45 -31.16
CA PHE A 362 6.46 18.23 -31.96
C PHE A 362 6.31 17.70 -33.40
N GLN A 363 6.32 16.38 -33.56
CA GLN A 363 6.21 15.63 -34.81
C GLN A 363 4.92 14.80 -34.88
N PRO A 364 3.71 15.42 -34.84
CA PRO A 364 2.45 14.67 -34.75
C PRO A 364 2.16 13.83 -36.01
N ASN A 365 2.66 14.20 -37.16
CA ASN A 365 2.43 13.42 -38.39
C ASN A 365 3.21 12.10 -38.37
N GLU A 366 4.47 12.13 -37.94
CA GLU A 366 5.30 10.93 -37.74
C GLU A 366 4.71 10.03 -36.67
N ALA A 367 4.22 10.61 -35.56
CA ALA A 367 3.54 9.89 -34.50
C ALA A 367 2.28 9.15 -35.03
N MET A 368 1.47 9.82 -35.85
CA MET A 368 0.29 9.22 -36.48
C MET A 368 0.66 8.05 -37.38
N ALA A 369 1.73 8.18 -38.18
CA ALA A 369 2.21 7.09 -39.05
C ALA A 369 2.68 5.87 -38.23
N VAL A 370 3.31 6.08 -37.08
CA VAL A 370 3.70 5.02 -36.14
C VAL A 370 2.46 4.29 -35.59
N LEU A 371 1.43 5.04 -35.18
CA LEU A 371 0.18 4.47 -34.66
C LEU A 371 -0.62 3.73 -35.73
N GLU A 372 -0.67 4.22 -36.97
CA GLU A 372 -1.33 3.54 -38.09
C GLU A 372 -0.69 2.17 -38.36
N LYS A 373 0.65 2.09 -38.35
CA LYS A 373 1.36 0.81 -38.41
C LYS A 373 1.01 -0.08 -37.24
N GLY A 374 0.99 0.47 -36.02
CA GLY A 374 0.59 -0.25 -34.82
C GLY A 374 -0.84 -0.81 -34.91
N LEU A 375 -1.80 -0.02 -35.35
CA LEU A 375 -3.20 -0.43 -35.50
C LEU A 375 -3.43 -1.46 -36.61
N SER A 376 -2.49 -1.60 -37.56
CA SER A 376 -2.53 -2.64 -38.60
C SER A 376 -2.17 -4.04 -38.10
N ILE A 377 -1.66 -4.16 -36.87
CA ILE A 377 -1.32 -5.45 -36.24
C ILE A 377 -2.61 -6.24 -36.03
N ARG A 378 -2.63 -7.49 -36.54
CA ARG A 378 -3.84 -8.34 -36.48
C ARG A 378 -4.13 -8.87 -35.07
N ASP A 379 -3.09 -9.25 -34.35
CA ASP A 379 -3.17 -9.99 -33.08
C ASP A 379 -3.27 -9.07 -31.84
N LEU A 380 -3.54 -7.77 -32.01
CA LEU A 380 -3.84 -6.90 -30.90
C LEU A 380 -5.10 -7.33 -30.19
N ASN A 381 -5.03 -7.48 -28.88
CA ASN A 381 -6.22 -7.60 -28.06
C ASN A 381 -7.01 -6.27 -28.01
N ASN A 382 -8.23 -6.31 -27.47
CA ASN A 382 -9.11 -5.13 -27.45
C ASN A 382 -8.49 -3.97 -26.66
N LEU A 383 -7.85 -4.24 -25.54
CA LEU A 383 -7.20 -3.21 -24.70
C LEU A 383 -6.07 -2.52 -25.48
N GLN A 384 -5.13 -3.27 -26.04
CA GLN A 384 -4.01 -2.75 -26.81
C GLN A 384 -4.47 -1.87 -27.99
N ARG A 385 -5.44 -2.36 -28.74
CA ARG A 385 -6.04 -1.61 -29.86
C ARG A 385 -6.71 -0.32 -29.39
N THR A 386 -7.41 -0.37 -28.26
CA THR A 386 -8.08 0.80 -27.68
C THR A 386 -7.06 1.84 -27.23
N LEU A 387 -6.00 1.43 -26.53
CA LEU A 387 -4.94 2.36 -26.07
C LEU A 387 -4.26 3.08 -27.24
N LEU A 388 -3.93 2.38 -28.34
CA LEU A 388 -3.38 3.02 -29.53
C LEU A 388 -4.37 4.02 -30.18
N LYS A 389 -5.68 3.72 -30.17
CA LYS A 389 -6.71 4.65 -30.67
C LYS A 389 -6.88 5.86 -29.74
N VAL A 390 -6.78 5.67 -28.42
CA VAL A 390 -6.81 6.79 -27.46
C VAL A 390 -5.62 7.73 -27.72
N GLU A 391 -4.43 7.18 -27.89
CA GLU A 391 -3.25 7.97 -28.23
C GLU A 391 -3.42 8.74 -29.55
N GLN A 392 -4.02 8.12 -30.57
CA GLN A 392 -4.36 8.82 -31.82
C GLN A 392 -5.30 10.00 -31.58
N ALA A 393 -6.31 9.82 -30.73
CA ALA A 393 -7.27 10.88 -30.39
C ALA A 393 -6.59 12.01 -29.61
N ASP A 394 -5.73 11.68 -28.63
CA ASP A 394 -4.95 12.65 -27.87
C ASP A 394 -4.01 13.46 -28.78
N ILE A 395 -3.34 12.81 -29.74
CA ILE A 395 -2.50 13.47 -30.75
C ILE A 395 -3.34 14.37 -31.66
N ASN A 396 -4.57 14.02 -31.98
CA ASN A 396 -5.45 14.89 -32.74
C ASN A 396 -5.83 16.15 -31.93
N VAL A 397 -6.08 16.05 -30.61
CA VAL A 397 -6.26 17.22 -29.73
C VAL A 397 -5.00 18.08 -29.73
N PHE A 398 -3.83 17.46 -29.56
CA PHE A 398 -2.54 18.15 -29.59
C PHE A 398 -2.31 18.90 -30.90
N ASN A 399 -2.65 18.31 -32.05
CA ASN A 399 -2.51 18.87 -33.39
C ASN A 399 -3.68 19.78 -33.81
N ASN A 400 -4.53 20.20 -32.84
CA ASN A 400 -5.70 21.06 -33.04
C ASN A 400 -6.77 20.50 -34.00
N LYS A 401 -6.81 19.17 -34.19
CA LYS A 401 -7.84 18.46 -34.95
C LYS A 401 -8.95 17.98 -34.01
N LEU A 402 -9.66 18.97 -33.39
CA LEU A 402 -10.52 18.73 -32.24
C LEU A 402 -11.78 17.93 -32.60
N TRP A 403 -12.29 18.08 -33.81
CA TRP A 403 -13.46 17.35 -34.29
C TRP A 403 -13.15 15.87 -34.57
N GLU A 404 -12.01 15.59 -35.15
CA GLU A 404 -11.51 14.22 -35.36
C GLU A 404 -11.30 13.51 -34.02
N ALA A 405 -10.72 14.21 -33.03
CA ALA A 405 -10.56 13.68 -31.69
C ALA A 405 -11.90 13.38 -31.02
N THR A 406 -12.90 14.29 -31.14
CA THR A 406 -14.24 14.11 -30.60
C THR A 406 -14.91 12.85 -31.17
N LEU A 407 -14.78 12.63 -32.47
CA LEU A 407 -15.33 11.47 -33.16
C LEU A 407 -14.63 10.18 -32.71
N GLN A 408 -13.31 10.19 -32.60
CA GLN A 408 -12.55 9.04 -32.18
C GLN A 408 -12.86 8.66 -30.72
N TYR A 409 -12.90 9.62 -29.79
CA TYR A 409 -13.33 9.34 -28.42
C TYR A 409 -14.73 8.75 -28.37
N ALA A 410 -15.69 9.26 -29.17
CA ALA A 410 -17.04 8.71 -29.22
C ALA A 410 -17.07 7.25 -29.68
N GLN A 411 -16.28 6.89 -30.70
CA GLN A 411 -16.15 5.52 -31.18
C GLN A 411 -15.50 4.58 -30.16
N ILE A 412 -14.51 5.08 -29.43
CA ILE A 412 -13.83 4.32 -28.35
C ILE A 412 -14.81 4.06 -27.21
N ILE A 413 -15.55 5.07 -26.78
CA ILE A 413 -16.55 4.95 -25.71
C ILE A 413 -17.62 3.91 -26.09
N GLU A 414 -18.11 3.93 -27.33
CA GLU A 414 -19.10 2.97 -27.80
C GLU A 414 -18.61 1.53 -27.71
N SER A 415 -17.34 1.29 -28.01
CA SER A 415 -16.71 -0.03 -27.94
C SER A 415 -16.33 -0.46 -26.52
N ASN A 416 -16.33 0.45 -25.54
CA ASN A 416 -15.84 0.24 -24.18
C ASN A 416 -16.81 0.74 -23.11
N ARG A 417 -18.12 0.62 -23.33
CA ARG A 417 -19.17 1.24 -22.48
C ARG A 417 -19.12 0.84 -21.01
N GLU A 418 -18.70 -0.39 -20.72
CA GLU A 418 -18.83 -1.03 -19.39
C GLU A 418 -17.50 -1.27 -18.68
N ASN A 419 -16.40 -0.68 -19.17
CA ASN A 419 -15.10 -0.83 -18.55
C ASN A 419 -14.47 0.50 -18.11
N SER A 420 -13.51 0.47 -17.20
CA SER A 420 -12.83 1.64 -16.66
C SER A 420 -12.13 2.49 -17.73
N LEU A 421 -11.62 1.88 -18.79
CA LEU A 421 -11.01 2.60 -19.92
C LEU A 421 -12.06 3.44 -20.68
N GLY A 422 -13.28 2.93 -20.83
CA GLY A 422 -14.37 3.70 -21.40
C GLY A 422 -14.71 4.94 -20.56
N ASP A 423 -14.67 4.82 -19.24
CA ASP A 423 -14.94 5.94 -18.34
C ASP A 423 -13.80 6.98 -18.39
N GLU A 424 -12.54 6.55 -18.49
CA GLU A 424 -11.41 7.45 -18.72
C GLU A 424 -11.56 8.24 -20.04
N VAL A 425 -11.95 7.58 -21.12
CA VAL A 425 -12.17 8.24 -22.41
C VAL A 425 -13.41 9.16 -22.39
N LYS A 426 -14.46 8.83 -21.60
CA LYS A 426 -15.57 9.76 -21.35
C LYS A 426 -15.09 11.05 -20.66
N LEU A 427 -14.17 10.92 -19.68
CA LEU A 427 -13.57 12.09 -19.03
C LEU A 427 -12.74 12.92 -20.03
N LYS A 428 -11.89 12.28 -20.85
CA LYS A 428 -11.12 12.96 -21.93
C LYS A 428 -12.05 13.68 -22.89
N LYS A 429 -13.14 13.05 -23.30
CA LYS A 429 -14.14 13.67 -24.18
C LYS A 429 -14.86 14.85 -23.52
N ALA A 430 -15.17 14.75 -22.22
CA ALA A 430 -15.77 15.85 -21.47
C ALA A 430 -14.79 17.03 -21.33
N LYS A 431 -13.51 16.77 -21.03
CA LYS A 431 -12.44 17.79 -21.05
C LYS A 431 -12.32 18.44 -22.44
N LEU A 432 -12.42 17.68 -23.52
CA LEU A 432 -12.40 18.23 -24.87
C LEU A 432 -13.62 19.12 -25.16
N GLY A 433 -14.83 18.74 -24.72
CA GLY A 433 -16.02 19.59 -24.80
C GLY A 433 -15.84 20.90 -24.05
N PHE A 434 -15.22 20.87 -22.87
CA PHE A 434 -14.85 22.07 -22.12
C PHE A 434 -13.85 22.95 -22.94
N TYR A 435 -12.84 22.38 -23.56
CA TYR A 435 -11.88 23.10 -24.43
C TYR A 435 -12.56 23.75 -25.65
N LEU A 436 -13.60 23.11 -26.19
CA LEU A 436 -14.38 23.64 -27.31
C LEU A 436 -15.33 24.77 -26.90
N GLY A 437 -15.53 25.00 -25.61
CA GLY A 437 -16.46 25.98 -25.07
C GLY A 437 -17.91 25.44 -24.86
N ASP A 438 -18.13 24.14 -25.06
CA ASP A 438 -19.41 23.48 -24.79
C ASP A 438 -19.56 23.20 -23.28
N ILE A 439 -19.55 24.28 -22.49
CA ILE A 439 -19.40 24.26 -21.03
C ILE A 439 -20.53 23.47 -20.35
N GLU A 440 -21.80 23.72 -20.73
CA GLU A 440 -22.95 23.00 -20.14
C GLU A 440 -22.95 21.53 -20.47
N TRP A 441 -22.64 21.19 -21.74
CA TRP A 441 -22.54 19.79 -22.14
C TRP A 441 -21.40 19.08 -21.36
N ALA A 442 -20.23 19.71 -21.26
CA ALA A 442 -19.10 19.15 -20.51
C ALA A 442 -19.48 18.91 -19.04
N ARG A 443 -20.12 19.88 -18.37
CA ARG A 443 -20.63 19.74 -16.99
C ARG A 443 -21.58 18.56 -16.85
N GLY A 444 -22.55 18.43 -17.76
CA GLY A 444 -23.49 17.29 -17.74
C GLY A 444 -22.81 15.93 -17.86
N GLN A 445 -21.75 15.80 -18.70
CA GLN A 445 -20.97 14.56 -18.81
C GLN A 445 -20.15 14.28 -17.54
N LEU A 446 -19.54 15.32 -16.96
CA LEU A 446 -18.75 15.20 -15.72
C LEU A 446 -19.63 14.81 -14.53
N ASP A 447 -20.84 15.37 -14.43
CA ASP A 447 -21.81 15.04 -13.38
C ASP A 447 -22.26 13.57 -13.45
N ALA A 448 -22.42 13.04 -14.66
CA ALA A 448 -22.72 11.63 -14.86
C ALA A 448 -21.54 10.72 -14.42
N LEU A 449 -20.31 11.14 -14.68
CA LEU A 449 -19.10 10.38 -14.29
C LEU A 449 -18.90 10.33 -12.77
N LYS A 450 -19.21 11.40 -12.04
CA LYS A 450 -19.10 11.43 -10.57
C LYS A 450 -19.86 10.31 -9.87
N ALA A 451 -20.96 9.86 -10.46
CA ALA A 451 -21.87 8.88 -9.83
C ALA A 451 -21.59 7.41 -10.22
N SER A 452 -20.83 7.14 -11.28
CA SER A 452 -20.82 5.83 -11.95
C SER A 452 -19.47 5.18 -12.17
N THR A 453 -18.36 5.77 -11.68
CA THR A 453 -17.01 5.32 -12.05
C THR A 453 -16.07 5.10 -10.86
N SER A 454 -14.82 4.73 -11.13
CA SER A 454 -13.78 4.57 -10.11
C SER A 454 -13.53 5.89 -9.35
N LYS A 455 -13.06 5.78 -8.10
CA LYS A 455 -12.82 6.97 -7.25
C LYS A 455 -11.89 7.99 -7.91
N LEU A 456 -10.89 7.55 -8.66
CA LEU A 456 -9.92 8.45 -9.30
C LEU A 456 -10.61 9.28 -10.41
N ILE A 457 -11.26 8.63 -11.37
CA ILE A 457 -11.98 9.30 -12.46
C ILE A 457 -13.10 10.19 -11.92
N ALA A 458 -13.80 9.72 -10.86
CA ALA A 458 -14.85 10.48 -10.20
C ALA A 458 -14.32 11.78 -9.56
N ASN A 459 -13.13 11.74 -8.95
CA ASN A 459 -12.50 12.91 -8.35
C ASN A 459 -12.12 13.95 -9.42
N ASP A 460 -11.49 13.52 -10.51
CA ASP A 460 -11.14 14.41 -11.63
C ASP A 460 -12.39 15.04 -12.28
N ALA A 461 -13.43 14.22 -12.49
CA ALA A 461 -14.71 14.70 -13.01
C ALA A 461 -15.35 15.70 -12.05
N MET A 462 -15.29 15.46 -10.74
CA MET A 462 -15.82 16.35 -9.72
C MET A 462 -15.06 17.68 -9.68
N GLU A 463 -13.72 17.65 -9.74
CA GLU A 463 -12.89 18.87 -9.73
C GLU A 463 -13.27 19.80 -10.88
N LEU A 464 -13.30 19.30 -12.12
CA LEU A 464 -13.65 20.10 -13.28
C LEU A 464 -15.14 20.54 -13.27
N SER A 465 -16.06 19.67 -12.83
CA SER A 465 -17.47 20.04 -12.70
C SER A 465 -17.68 21.15 -11.66
N LEU A 466 -16.99 21.09 -10.52
CA LEU A 466 -17.03 22.15 -9.50
C LEU A 466 -16.42 23.46 -10.01
N LEU A 467 -15.29 23.39 -10.73
CA LEU A 467 -14.70 24.56 -11.37
C LEU A 467 -15.71 25.22 -12.32
N ILE A 468 -16.36 24.43 -13.18
CA ILE A 468 -17.39 24.93 -14.08
C ILE A 468 -18.56 25.56 -13.30
N SER A 469 -19.14 24.81 -12.37
CA SER A 469 -20.33 25.28 -11.62
C SER A 469 -20.06 26.54 -10.80
N ALA A 470 -18.87 26.67 -10.22
CA ALA A 470 -18.49 27.82 -9.43
C ALA A 470 -18.27 29.10 -10.26
N ASN A 471 -18.00 28.97 -11.58
CA ASN A 471 -17.57 30.09 -12.41
C ASN A 471 -18.46 30.38 -13.61
N TYR A 472 -19.35 29.47 -14.00
CA TYR A 472 -20.25 29.63 -15.12
C TYR A 472 -21.59 30.26 -14.70
N ASP A 473 -22.13 29.81 -13.55
CA ASP A 473 -23.47 30.21 -13.09
C ASP A 473 -23.47 31.52 -12.28
N LEU A 474 -22.30 31.97 -11.77
CA LEU A 474 -22.25 33.13 -10.85
C LEU A 474 -22.22 34.49 -11.54
N ASP A 475 -21.56 34.62 -12.68
CA ASP A 475 -21.27 35.94 -13.28
C ASP A 475 -22.10 36.24 -14.55
N SER A 476 -22.92 35.30 -15.02
CA SER A 476 -23.71 35.43 -16.27
C SER A 476 -22.84 35.81 -17.50
N LEU A 477 -21.53 35.63 -17.40
CA LEU A 477 -20.53 35.89 -18.43
C LEU A 477 -19.80 34.59 -18.80
N ASP A 478 -19.97 34.13 -20.02
CA ASP A 478 -19.31 32.89 -20.48
C ASP A 478 -17.82 33.12 -20.86
N GLU A 479 -17.44 34.36 -21.14
CA GLU A 479 -16.13 34.70 -21.68
C GLU A 479 -14.96 34.30 -20.75
N PRO A 480 -14.99 34.55 -19.40
CA PRO A 480 -13.89 34.20 -18.53
C PRO A 480 -13.61 32.69 -18.51
N ILE A 481 -14.65 31.88 -18.39
CA ILE A 481 -14.49 30.41 -18.35
C ILE A 481 -14.08 29.85 -19.72
N GLN A 482 -14.55 30.44 -20.83
CA GLN A 482 -14.10 30.06 -22.18
C GLN A 482 -12.63 30.45 -22.41
N MET A 483 -12.17 31.60 -21.89
CA MET A 483 -10.75 31.95 -21.93
C MET A 483 -9.90 30.98 -21.10
N PHE A 484 -10.39 30.59 -19.92
CA PHE A 484 -9.72 29.63 -19.07
C PHE A 484 -9.62 28.26 -19.76
N ALA A 485 -10.71 27.75 -20.34
CA ALA A 485 -10.75 26.50 -21.10
C ALA A 485 -9.76 26.51 -22.29
N ARG A 486 -9.65 27.65 -22.96
CA ARG A 486 -8.68 27.85 -24.05
C ARG A 486 -7.25 27.84 -23.54
N GLY A 487 -6.99 28.42 -22.37
CA GLY A 487 -5.69 28.36 -21.69
C GLY A 487 -5.32 26.89 -21.34
N ASP A 488 -6.26 26.13 -20.81
CA ASP A 488 -6.07 24.70 -20.51
C ASP A 488 -5.84 23.86 -21.79
N LEU A 489 -6.51 24.16 -22.91
CA LEU A 489 -6.21 23.54 -24.20
C LEU A 489 -4.78 23.80 -24.66
N TYR A 490 -4.32 25.07 -24.57
CA TYR A 490 -2.93 25.39 -24.93
C TYR A 490 -1.92 24.68 -24.01
N LEU A 491 -2.26 24.51 -22.75
CA LEU A 491 -1.45 23.75 -21.81
C LEU A 491 -1.36 22.26 -22.22
N PHE A 492 -2.49 21.64 -22.57
CA PHE A 492 -2.52 20.28 -23.11
C PHE A 492 -1.68 20.14 -24.40
N GLN A 493 -1.67 21.17 -25.24
CA GLN A 493 -0.89 21.23 -26.47
C GLN A 493 0.61 21.56 -26.24
N ASN A 494 1.09 21.58 -25.00
CA ASN A 494 2.45 22.01 -24.61
C ASN A 494 2.82 23.39 -25.18
N ASN A 495 1.82 24.26 -25.37
CA ASN A 495 2.02 25.62 -25.82
C ASN A 495 2.00 26.59 -24.64
N ASP A 496 2.98 26.42 -23.75
CA ASP A 496 3.08 27.13 -22.47
C ASP A 496 2.99 28.66 -22.64
N LYS A 497 3.61 29.22 -23.68
CA LYS A 497 3.61 30.66 -23.91
C LYS A 497 2.21 31.19 -24.22
N ARG A 498 1.42 30.46 -25.02
CA ARG A 498 0.03 30.85 -25.32
C ARG A 498 -0.87 30.63 -24.12
N ALA A 499 -0.68 29.54 -23.39
CA ALA A 499 -1.41 29.26 -22.17
C ALA A 499 -1.21 30.42 -21.17
N GLU A 500 0.04 30.76 -20.85
CA GLU A 500 0.40 31.82 -19.91
C GLU A 500 -0.15 33.19 -20.36
N SER A 501 0.04 33.55 -21.64
CA SER A 501 -0.49 34.80 -22.20
C SER A 501 -2.03 34.87 -22.12
N THR A 502 -2.73 33.74 -22.30
CA THR A 502 -4.18 33.67 -22.19
C THR A 502 -4.62 33.87 -20.73
N PHE A 503 -3.95 33.21 -19.79
CA PHE A 503 -4.21 33.37 -18.36
C PHE A 503 -3.90 34.78 -17.85
N ASP A 504 -2.79 35.38 -18.27
CA ASP A 504 -2.47 36.78 -17.95
C ASP A 504 -3.51 37.77 -18.51
N SER A 505 -3.95 37.54 -19.75
CA SER A 505 -5.01 38.37 -20.35
C SER A 505 -6.32 38.24 -19.58
N LEU A 506 -6.64 37.06 -19.06
CA LEU A 506 -7.83 36.83 -18.24
C LEU A 506 -7.73 37.59 -16.91
N LEU A 507 -6.60 37.51 -16.20
CA LEU A 507 -6.37 38.24 -14.95
C LEU A 507 -6.46 39.77 -15.13
N VAL A 508 -5.97 40.31 -16.26
CA VAL A 508 -6.01 41.73 -16.59
C VAL A 508 -7.43 42.18 -16.95
N LYS A 509 -8.14 41.37 -17.74
CA LYS A 509 -9.49 41.73 -18.22
C LYS A 509 -10.55 41.57 -17.13
N TYR A 510 -10.39 40.63 -16.25
CA TYR A 510 -11.32 40.30 -15.18
C TYR A 510 -10.60 40.22 -13.83
N PRO A 511 -10.14 41.36 -13.28
CA PRO A 511 -9.43 41.36 -12.00
C PRO A 511 -10.37 40.91 -10.88
N SER A 512 -9.84 40.12 -9.96
CA SER A 512 -10.59 39.53 -8.83
C SER A 512 -11.71 38.54 -9.23
N HIS A 513 -11.70 38.00 -10.43
CA HIS A 513 -12.63 36.96 -10.83
C HIS A 513 -12.40 35.68 -10.00
N SER A 514 -13.45 34.89 -9.78
CA SER A 514 -13.39 33.61 -9.04
C SER A 514 -12.43 32.55 -9.61
N LEU A 515 -12.00 32.71 -10.87
CA LEU A 515 -10.97 31.89 -11.51
C LEU A 515 -9.52 32.27 -11.16
N SER A 516 -9.28 33.41 -10.47
CA SER A 516 -7.92 33.94 -10.29
C SER A 516 -7.00 32.97 -9.55
N ASP A 517 -7.48 32.30 -8.50
CA ASP A 517 -6.72 31.27 -7.79
C ASP A 517 -6.42 30.05 -8.68
N LYS A 518 -7.37 29.62 -9.50
CA LYS A 518 -7.19 28.51 -10.46
C LYS A 518 -6.18 28.87 -11.56
N ILE A 519 -6.19 30.12 -12.02
CA ILE A 519 -5.20 30.63 -12.98
C ILE A 519 -3.80 30.57 -12.37
N LEU A 520 -3.63 31.01 -11.13
CA LEU A 520 -2.35 30.94 -10.43
C LEU A 520 -1.87 29.48 -10.25
N MET A 521 -2.79 28.55 -9.96
CA MET A 521 -2.48 27.12 -9.97
C MET A 521 -1.95 26.63 -11.33
N ARG A 522 -2.58 27.04 -12.45
CA ARG A 522 -2.11 26.71 -13.81
C ARG A 522 -0.75 27.34 -14.13
N LYS A 523 -0.52 28.59 -13.70
CA LYS A 523 0.78 29.26 -13.86
C LYS A 523 1.87 28.56 -13.05
N ALA A 524 1.60 28.12 -11.83
CA ALA A 524 2.50 27.29 -11.05
C ALA A 524 2.80 25.98 -11.76
N GLN A 525 1.79 25.31 -12.29
CA GLN A 525 1.96 24.09 -13.09
C GLN A 525 2.85 24.30 -14.33
N ILE A 526 2.66 25.42 -15.07
CA ILE A 526 3.52 25.78 -16.19
C ILE A 526 4.98 25.95 -15.75
N ALA A 527 5.22 26.61 -14.62
CA ALA A 527 6.55 26.79 -14.08
C ALA A 527 7.17 25.45 -13.67
N GLU A 528 6.40 24.53 -13.07
CA GLU A 528 6.88 23.17 -12.76
C GLU A 528 7.25 22.39 -14.01
N LEU A 529 6.43 22.43 -15.08
CA LEU A 529 6.74 21.79 -16.38
C LEU A 529 8.03 22.32 -17.00
N ARG A 530 8.36 23.59 -16.74
CA ARG A 530 9.64 24.20 -17.15
C ARG A 530 10.78 23.91 -16.17
N PHE A 531 10.53 23.20 -15.09
CA PHE A 531 11.46 22.96 -13.98
C PHE A 531 11.93 24.26 -13.28
N ASP A 532 11.12 25.31 -13.36
CA ASP A 532 11.32 26.55 -12.60
C ASP A 532 10.54 26.48 -11.27
N PHE A 533 11.07 25.68 -10.36
CA PHE A 533 10.43 25.43 -9.07
C PHE A 533 10.37 26.67 -8.16
N VAL A 534 11.23 27.66 -8.39
CA VAL A 534 11.21 28.93 -7.67
C VAL A 534 10.01 29.75 -8.14
N ALA A 535 9.78 29.85 -9.44
CA ALA A 535 8.61 30.53 -9.99
C ALA A 535 7.32 29.80 -9.60
N ALA A 536 7.30 28.47 -9.63
CA ALA A 536 6.15 27.68 -9.18
C ALA A 536 5.80 27.96 -7.71
N ALA A 537 6.79 27.93 -6.82
CA ALA A 537 6.58 28.26 -5.41
C ALA A 537 6.08 29.69 -5.20
N ALA A 538 6.51 30.65 -6.01
CA ALA A 538 6.04 32.03 -5.96
C ALA A 538 4.56 32.17 -6.36
N GLU A 539 4.10 31.42 -7.38
CA GLU A 539 2.68 31.42 -7.75
C GLU A 539 1.80 30.75 -6.67
N TYR A 540 2.25 29.65 -6.06
CA TYR A 540 1.57 29.04 -4.92
C TYR A 540 1.51 29.98 -3.70
N ASP A 541 2.58 30.70 -3.40
CA ASP A 541 2.65 31.66 -2.30
C ASP A 541 1.63 32.80 -2.46
N LYS A 542 1.39 33.28 -3.69
CA LYS A 542 0.33 34.24 -4.00
C LYS A 542 -1.05 33.68 -3.61
N ILE A 543 -1.34 32.43 -3.97
CA ILE A 543 -2.62 31.80 -3.62
C ILE A 543 -2.81 31.76 -2.11
N VAL A 544 -1.78 31.28 -1.39
CA VAL A 544 -1.84 31.16 0.07
C VAL A 544 -2.02 32.50 0.77
N LYS A 545 -1.47 33.58 0.23
CA LYS A 545 -1.56 34.93 0.83
C LYS A 545 -2.80 35.69 0.43
N GLU A 546 -3.19 35.65 -0.83
CA GLU A 546 -4.21 36.50 -1.40
C GLU A 546 -5.60 35.81 -1.48
N TYR A 547 -5.59 34.46 -1.53
CA TYR A 547 -6.81 33.65 -1.70
C TYR A 547 -6.95 32.60 -0.57
N THR A 548 -6.73 33.03 0.66
CA THR A 548 -6.66 32.17 1.87
C THR A 548 -7.88 31.28 2.08
N PHE A 549 -9.06 31.72 1.64
CA PHE A 549 -10.33 30.99 1.78
C PHE A 549 -10.75 30.24 0.52
N SER A 550 -9.91 30.25 -0.50
CA SER A 550 -10.15 29.52 -1.73
C SER A 550 -10.01 28.00 -1.51
N SER A 551 -10.76 27.24 -2.30
CA SER A 551 -10.61 25.77 -2.34
C SER A 551 -9.25 25.30 -2.89
N SER A 552 -8.42 26.22 -3.42
CA SER A 552 -7.07 25.90 -3.90
C SER A 552 -5.97 26.23 -2.87
N ALA A 553 -6.33 26.86 -1.73
CA ALA A 553 -5.31 27.38 -0.82
C ALA A 553 -4.55 26.29 -0.06
N ASP A 554 -5.22 25.23 0.35
CA ASP A 554 -4.60 24.07 0.99
C ASP A 554 -3.79 23.24 -0.01
N ASP A 555 -4.30 23.05 -1.26
CA ASP A 555 -3.57 22.42 -2.36
C ASP A 555 -2.27 23.19 -2.65
N ALA A 556 -2.36 24.52 -2.81
CA ALA A 556 -1.20 25.37 -3.09
C ALA A 556 -0.17 25.30 -1.95
N MET A 557 -0.61 25.35 -0.69
CA MET A 557 0.29 25.24 0.46
C MET A 557 0.97 23.87 0.52
N TYR A 558 0.22 22.80 0.25
CA TYR A 558 0.77 21.46 0.24
C TYR A 558 1.81 21.26 -0.88
N LYS A 559 1.46 21.65 -2.12
CA LYS A 559 2.39 21.58 -3.28
C LYS A 559 3.62 22.44 -3.06
N MET A 560 3.48 23.65 -2.54
CA MET A 560 4.60 24.52 -2.20
C MET A 560 5.51 23.86 -1.16
N ALA A 561 4.95 23.23 -0.12
CA ALA A 561 5.73 22.50 0.88
C ALA A 561 6.52 21.33 0.25
N GLN A 562 5.88 20.55 -0.63
CA GLN A 562 6.55 19.49 -1.37
C GLN A 562 7.69 20.00 -2.26
N LEU A 563 7.50 21.12 -2.96
CA LEU A 563 8.57 21.73 -3.77
C LEU A 563 9.78 22.11 -2.91
N TYR A 564 9.55 22.73 -1.73
CA TYR A 564 10.66 23.07 -0.83
C TYR A 564 11.36 21.85 -0.26
N GLU A 565 10.61 20.77 0.01
CA GLU A 565 11.17 19.51 0.51
C GLU A 565 12.00 18.80 -0.55
N THR A 566 11.46 18.63 -1.78
CA THR A 566 11.98 17.67 -2.76
C THR A 566 12.82 18.30 -3.87
N LYS A 567 12.56 19.57 -4.23
CA LYS A 567 13.17 20.21 -5.41
C LYS A 567 14.05 21.42 -5.05
N LEU A 568 13.67 22.19 -4.05
CA LEU A 568 14.38 23.40 -3.63
C LEU A 568 15.34 23.17 -2.46
N ASN A 569 15.42 21.93 -1.95
CA ASN A 569 16.31 21.50 -0.87
C ASN A 569 16.27 22.44 0.36
N ASN A 570 15.06 22.81 0.79
CA ASN A 570 14.84 23.66 1.94
C ASN A 570 13.87 23.00 2.93
N PRO A 571 14.32 21.97 3.67
CA PRO A 571 13.47 21.19 4.57
C PRO A 571 12.89 22.02 5.72
N SER A 572 13.59 23.07 6.16
CA SER A 572 13.08 23.97 7.21
C SER A 572 11.84 24.74 6.75
N LYS A 573 11.84 25.23 5.51
CA LYS A 573 10.67 25.93 4.93
C LYS A 573 9.52 24.97 4.67
N ALA A 574 9.82 23.76 4.17
CA ALA A 574 8.84 22.70 3.99
C ALA A 574 8.15 22.34 5.32
N GLN A 575 8.94 22.13 6.39
CA GLN A 575 8.42 21.85 7.72
C GLN A 575 7.49 22.95 8.24
N GLU A 576 7.86 24.21 8.04
CA GLU A 576 7.02 25.35 8.43
C GLU A 576 5.67 25.34 7.68
N LEU A 577 5.69 25.11 6.37
CA LEU A 577 4.49 25.06 5.53
C LEU A 577 3.57 23.89 5.88
N TYR A 578 4.10 22.69 6.11
CA TYR A 578 3.30 21.57 6.60
C TYR A 578 2.65 21.87 7.95
N LYS A 579 3.39 22.51 8.88
CA LYS A 579 2.82 22.95 10.15
C LYS A 579 1.69 23.97 9.95
N GLN A 580 1.88 24.94 9.06
CA GLN A 580 0.86 25.95 8.75
C GLN A 580 -0.40 25.30 8.13
N LEU A 581 -0.23 24.31 7.24
CA LEU A 581 -1.35 23.55 6.68
C LEU A 581 -2.17 22.86 7.76
N LEU A 582 -1.52 22.20 8.71
CA LEU A 582 -2.17 21.52 9.83
C LEU A 582 -2.99 22.48 10.72
N LEU A 583 -2.54 23.72 10.86
CA LEU A 583 -3.19 24.74 11.70
C LEU A 583 -4.29 25.48 10.97
N ASN A 584 -4.05 25.85 9.71
CA ASN A 584 -4.93 26.73 8.95
C ASN A 584 -6.02 25.97 8.19
N TYR A 585 -5.73 24.72 7.78
CA TYR A 585 -6.64 23.88 6.97
C TYR A 585 -6.86 22.49 7.60
N PRO A 586 -7.44 22.42 8.83
CA PRO A 586 -7.59 21.14 9.55
C PRO A 586 -8.55 20.14 8.86
N GLY A 587 -9.37 20.61 7.92
CA GLY A 587 -10.26 19.78 7.10
C GLY A 587 -9.68 19.33 5.77
N SER A 588 -8.44 19.72 5.44
CA SER A 588 -7.77 19.35 4.19
C SER A 588 -7.52 17.85 4.10
N ILE A 589 -7.64 17.30 2.91
CA ILE A 589 -7.28 15.89 2.62
C ILE A 589 -5.79 15.62 2.86
N TYR A 590 -4.94 16.64 2.82
CA TYR A 590 -3.49 16.55 3.01
C TYR A 590 -3.04 16.52 4.48
N VAL A 591 -3.95 16.66 5.45
CA VAL A 591 -3.62 16.74 6.88
C VAL A 591 -2.82 15.52 7.38
N VAL A 592 -3.20 14.31 6.95
CA VAL A 592 -2.54 13.08 7.40
C VAL A 592 -1.10 13.00 6.87
N ASP A 593 -0.91 13.24 5.58
CA ASP A 593 0.41 13.23 4.95
C ASP A 593 1.29 14.38 5.48
N SER A 594 0.75 15.60 5.55
CA SER A 594 1.46 16.76 6.10
C SER A 594 1.94 16.54 7.53
N ARG A 595 1.15 15.84 8.36
CA ARG A 595 1.55 15.48 9.73
C ARG A 595 2.72 14.51 9.73
N THR A 596 2.70 13.51 8.88
CA THR A 596 3.78 12.53 8.73
C THR A 596 5.05 13.23 8.27
N ARG A 597 5.00 14.03 7.20
CA ARG A 597 6.16 14.78 6.66
C ARG A 597 6.72 15.78 7.67
N TYR A 598 5.83 16.53 8.34
CA TYR A 598 6.22 17.45 9.40
C TYR A 598 7.02 16.76 10.52
N ARG A 599 6.53 15.58 10.99
CA ARG A 599 7.22 14.81 12.04
C ARG A 599 8.55 14.24 11.56
N THR A 600 8.60 13.73 10.34
CA THR A 600 9.83 13.24 9.70
C THR A 600 10.87 14.36 9.61
N LEU A 601 10.50 15.52 9.09
CA LEU A 601 11.40 16.69 8.97
C LEU A 601 11.82 17.27 10.34
N ARG A 602 11.00 17.08 11.38
CA ARG A 602 11.35 17.46 12.74
C ARG A 602 12.32 16.48 13.42
N GLY A 603 12.50 15.28 12.87
CA GLY A 603 13.33 14.23 13.46
C GLY A 603 12.61 13.39 14.52
N ASP A 604 11.28 13.40 14.58
CA ASP A 604 10.50 12.55 15.49
C ASP A 604 10.57 11.06 15.08
N TYR A 605 10.94 10.81 13.84
CA TYR A 605 11.20 9.49 13.26
C TYR A 605 12.55 9.53 12.57
N GLU A 606 13.43 8.58 12.83
CA GLU A 606 14.54 8.33 11.91
C GLU A 606 13.94 8.10 10.53
N ALA A 607 14.43 8.82 9.54
CA ALA A 607 13.86 8.88 8.21
C ALA A 607 13.80 7.47 7.57
N THR A 608 12.71 6.75 7.80
CA THR A 608 12.27 5.75 6.84
C THR A 608 11.75 6.56 5.66
N GLN A 609 12.43 6.45 4.54
CA GLN A 609 12.12 7.14 3.29
C GLN A 609 10.74 6.73 2.76
N GLU A 610 9.66 7.17 3.40
CA GLU A 610 8.35 7.29 2.78
C GLU A 610 8.12 8.73 2.33
N ILE A 611 9.03 9.21 1.51
CA ILE A 611 8.71 10.30 0.61
C ILE A 611 8.00 9.63 -0.56
N THR A 612 6.66 9.59 -0.51
CA THR A 612 5.92 9.37 -1.76
C THR A 612 6.38 10.45 -2.71
N PRO A 613 6.93 10.10 -3.87
CA PRO A 613 7.27 11.10 -4.87
C PRO A 613 5.99 11.89 -5.17
N TYR A 614 6.14 13.18 -5.35
CA TYR A 614 5.16 14.04 -5.96
C TYR A 614 4.54 13.30 -7.15
N GLU A 615 3.26 12.95 -7.04
CA GLU A 615 2.47 12.59 -8.21
C GLU A 615 2.42 13.85 -9.05
N SER A 616 3.32 13.91 -10.04
CA SER A 616 3.21 14.91 -11.10
C SER A 616 1.79 14.81 -11.66
N PRO A 617 1.15 15.95 -11.97
CA PRO A 617 -0.16 15.89 -12.61
C PRO A 617 -0.04 15.00 -13.83
N GLU A 618 -0.77 13.90 -13.78
CA GLU A 618 -1.08 12.93 -14.82
C GLU A 618 -0.31 13.09 -16.14
N PHE A 619 0.90 12.55 -16.18
CA PHE A 619 1.37 11.97 -17.43
C PHE A 619 0.95 10.51 -17.38
N ILE A 620 -0.02 10.20 -18.22
CA ILE A 620 -0.53 8.89 -18.52
C ILE A 620 0.64 7.91 -18.58
N THR A 621 0.77 7.08 -17.52
CA THR A 621 1.54 5.84 -17.68
C THR A 621 0.77 4.98 -18.66
N PRO A 622 1.39 4.52 -19.73
CA PRO A 622 0.76 3.65 -20.70
C PRO A 622 0.34 2.31 -20.10
#